data_e673434b350bfb06819f989f2f5c2eca
#
_entry.id   e673434b350bfb06819f989f2f5c2eca
#
_cell.length_a   1.000
_cell.length_b   1.000
_cell.length_c   1.000
_cell.angle_alpha   90.00
_cell.angle_beta   90.00
_cell.angle_gamma   90.00
#
_symmetry.space_group_name_H-M   'P 1'
#
loop_
_entity.id
_entity.type
_entity.pdbx_description
1 polymer ?
#
loop_
_entity_poly.entity_id
_entity_poly.type
_entity_poly.pdbx_seq_one_letter_code
_entity_poly.pdbx_strand_id
1 'polypeptide(L)'
;GEPLLHRDIAILAEAAGASGIDVAFTTNAVLLRPELSRRLLPVTSWIKVSCNAGTPEKYAATHRTDSRDFATVMENMAAAASIREKEGLACALGFQCILLPENAADMPALAARVRDLGADYLVIKPYTHHPQSPTNAYGDISYADSQALADRLREEERENFSVVYRSAAMRRWDSKAAAFERCLALPFWAYVDAEANVWGC
;
A
#
# COMPACT_ATOMS: atom_id res chain seq x y z
N GLY A 1 10.43 -6.98 -3.70
CA GLY A 1 10.39 -6.85 -5.16
C GLY A 1 9.05 -6.35 -5.67
N GLU A 2 8.96 -5.99 -6.93
CA GLU A 2 7.73 -5.54 -7.59
C GLU A 2 7.08 -6.72 -8.32
N PRO A 3 5.88 -7.20 -7.90
CA PRO A 3 5.25 -8.37 -8.49
C PRO A 3 4.88 -8.18 -9.98
N LEU A 4 4.53 -6.95 -10.39
CA LEU A 4 4.11 -6.70 -11.77
C LEU A 4 5.25 -6.72 -12.80
N LEU A 5 6.50 -6.87 -12.36
CA LEU A 5 7.64 -7.16 -13.22
C LEU A 5 7.65 -8.61 -13.73
N HIS A 6 6.93 -9.51 -13.06
CA HIS A 6 6.88 -10.90 -13.49
C HIS A 6 6.02 -11.01 -14.75
N ARG A 7 6.61 -11.48 -15.86
CA ARG A 7 5.96 -11.53 -17.17
C ARG A 7 4.66 -12.35 -17.20
N ASP A 8 4.56 -13.38 -16.36
CA ASP A 8 3.43 -14.31 -16.32
C ASP A 8 2.49 -14.02 -15.14
N ILE A 9 2.59 -12.85 -14.49
CA ILE A 9 1.86 -12.52 -13.24
C ILE A 9 0.34 -12.68 -13.40
N ALA A 10 -0.21 -12.30 -14.55
CA ALA A 10 -1.64 -12.42 -14.80
C ALA A 10 -2.06 -13.89 -14.96
N ILE A 11 -1.25 -14.72 -15.64
CA ILE A 11 -1.51 -16.16 -15.78
C ILE A 11 -1.49 -16.84 -14.40
N LEU A 12 -0.52 -16.47 -13.56
CA LEU A 12 -0.41 -17.02 -12.20
C LEU A 12 -1.62 -16.62 -11.34
N ALA A 13 -2.05 -15.35 -11.41
CA ALA A 13 -3.21 -14.87 -10.67
C ALA A 13 -4.50 -15.54 -11.14
N GLU A 14 -4.70 -15.66 -12.45
CA GLU A 14 -5.85 -16.36 -13.06
C GLU A 14 -5.90 -17.84 -12.64
N ALA A 15 -4.76 -18.55 -12.67
CA ALA A 15 -4.66 -19.94 -12.24
C ALA A 15 -4.95 -20.13 -10.75
N ALA A 16 -4.43 -19.23 -9.90
CA ALA A 16 -4.69 -19.24 -8.46
C ALA A 16 -6.19 -19.01 -8.16
N GLY A 17 -6.79 -17.98 -8.78
CA GLY A 17 -8.22 -17.70 -8.65
C GLY A 17 -9.09 -18.86 -9.12
N ALA A 18 -8.77 -19.48 -10.27
CA ALA A 18 -9.47 -20.67 -10.77
C ALA A 18 -9.34 -21.87 -9.82
N SER A 19 -8.31 -21.91 -8.97
CA SER A 19 -8.11 -22.94 -7.95
C SER A 19 -8.76 -22.60 -6.60
N GLY A 20 -9.54 -21.50 -6.52
CA GLY A 20 -10.20 -21.06 -5.29
C GLY A 20 -9.26 -20.39 -4.28
N ILE A 21 -8.11 -19.91 -4.73
CA ILE A 21 -7.14 -19.19 -3.87
C ILE A 21 -7.39 -17.69 -4.03
N ASP A 22 -7.60 -17.00 -2.91
CA ASP A 22 -7.70 -15.55 -2.90
C ASP A 22 -6.35 -14.91 -3.23
N VAL A 23 -6.34 -14.10 -4.29
CA VAL A 23 -5.15 -13.39 -4.74
C VAL A 23 -5.22 -11.92 -4.32
N ALA A 24 -4.09 -11.36 -3.90
CA ALA A 24 -3.98 -9.95 -3.59
C ALA A 24 -2.59 -9.40 -3.94
N PHE A 25 -2.51 -8.11 -4.28
CA PHE A 25 -1.24 -7.49 -4.66
C PHE A 25 -0.91 -6.29 -3.78
N THR A 26 0.36 -6.21 -3.40
CA THR A 26 1.00 -4.95 -3.01
C THR A 26 2.03 -4.59 -4.07
N THR A 27 1.90 -3.42 -4.68
CA THR A 27 2.67 -3.01 -5.86
C THR A 27 2.99 -1.51 -5.81
N ASN A 28 3.97 -1.06 -6.61
CA ASN A 28 4.15 0.36 -6.87
C ASN A 28 3.18 0.90 -7.95
N ALA A 29 2.45 0.02 -8.62
CA ALA A 29 1.46 0.29 -9.68
C ALA A 29 1.98 0.97 -10.96
N VAL A 30 3.28 1.19 -11.12
CA VAL A 30 3.84 1.80 -12.34
C VAL A 30 3.53 0.94 -13.58
N LEU A 31 3.46 -0.38 -13.42
CA LEU A 31 3.16 -1.33 -14.49
C LEU A 31 1.70 -1.80 -14.52
N LEU A 32 0.83 -1.28 -13.67
CA LEU A 32 -0.59 -1.64 -13.63
C LEU A 32 -1.38 -0.94 -14.76
N ARG A 33 -0.95 -1.18 -16.00
CA ARG A 33 -1.59 -0.61 -17.19
C ARG A 33 -3.01 -1.17 -17.38
N PRO A 34 -3.90 -0.50 -18.13
CA PRO A 34 -5.29 -0.93 -18.31
C PRO A 34 -5.44 -2.38 -18.81
N GLU A 35 -4.54 -2.85 -19.67
CA GLU A 35 -4.56 -4.22 -20.20
C GLU A 35 -4.31 -5.23 -19.08
N LEU A 36 -3.35 -4.95 -18.21
CA LEU A 36 -3.05 -5.81 -17.06
C LEU A 36 -4.16 -5.73 -16.00
N SER A 37 -4.70 -4.52 -15.76
CA SER A 37 -5.83 -4.31 -14.84
C SER A 37 -7.04 -5.16 -15.22
N ARG A 38 -7.43 -5.21 -16.51
CA ARG A 38 -8.55 -6.05 -16.96
C ARG A 38 -8.36 -7.54 -16.68
N ARG A 39 -7.13 -8.01 -16.63
CA ARG A 39 -6.83 -9.41 -16.30
C ARG A 39 -6.77 -9.67 -14.80
N LEU A 40 -6.19 -8.74 -14.04
CA LEU A 40 -5.99 -8.93 -12.61
C LEU A 40 -7.23 -8.66 -11.77
N LEU A 41 -7.98 -7.59 -12.07
CA LEU A 41 -9.13 -7.17 -11.25
C LEU A 41 -10.19 -8.26 -11.05
N PRO A 42 -10.56 -9.08 -12.08
CA PRO A 42 -11.58 -10.13 -11.91
C PRO A 42 -11.18 -11.26 -10.97
N VAL A 43 -9.88 -11.46 -10.76
CA VAL A 43 -9.35 -12.62 -10.00
C VAL A 43 -8.61 -12.20 -8.72
N THR A 44 -8.70 -10.91 -8.36
CA THR A 44 -7.95 -10.33 -7.23
C THR A 44 -8.91 -9.76 -6.20
N SER A 45 -8.74 -10.13 -4.93
CA SER A 45 -9.55 -9.61 -3.82
C SER A 45 -9.23 -8.15 -3.52
N TRP A 46 -7.95 -7.76 -3.59
CA TRP A 46 -7.54 -6.36 -3.42
C TRP A 46 -6.17 -6.07 -4.08
N ILE A 47 -6.01 -4.83 -4.52
CA ILE A 47 -4.72 -4.28 -4.97
C ILE A 47 -4.40 -3.06 -4.11
N LYS A 48 -3.23 -3.08 -3.48
CA LYS A 48 -2.75 -2.01 -2.60
C LYS A 48 -1.47 -1.39 -3.14
N VAL A 49 -1.52 -0.10 -3.37
CA VAL A 49 -0.39 0.66 -3.94
C VAL A 49 0.47 1.25 -2.83
N SER A 50 1.78 1.00 -2.89
CA SER A 50 2.76 1.66 -2.03
C SER A 50 3.07 3.05 -2.59
N CYS A 51 2.59 4.11 -1.90
CA CYS A 51 2.81 5.49 -2.30
C CYS A 51 3.11 6.35 -1.06
N ASN A 52 4.37 6.73 -0.87
CA ASN A 52 4.85 7.44 0.31
C ASN A 52 4.98 8.96 0.10
N ALA A 53 4.21 9.54 -0.82
CA ALA A 53 4.28 10.97 -1.11
C ALA A 53 2.98 11.48 -1.73
N GLY A 54 2.69 12.77 -1.52
CA GLY A 54 1.55 13.48 -2.10
C GLY A 54 1.89 14.31 -3.33
N THR A 55 3.19 14.46 -3.67
CA THR A 55 3.66 15.23 -4.83
C THR A 55 4.69 14.45 -5.64
N PRO A 56 4.84 14.77 -6.95
CA PRO A 56 5.81 14.10 -7.83
C PRO A 56 7.26 14.21 -7.33
N GLU A 57 7.65 15.37 -6.82
CA GLU A 57 9.01 15.63 -6.34
C GLU A 57 9.35 14.79 -5.11
N LYS A 58 8.42 14.75 -4.14
CA LYS A 58 8.59 13.93 -2.94
C LYS A 58 8.49 12.44 -3.26
N TYR A 59 7.64 12.07 -4.23
CA TYR A 59 7.57 10.69 -4.70
C TYR A 59 8.92 10.23 -5.27
N ALA A 60 9.51 11.02 -6.17
CA ALA A 60 10.82 10.74 -6.73
C ALA A 60 11.91 10.60 -5.66
N ALA A 61 11.93 11.51 -4.69
CA ALA A 61 12.91 11.49 -3.60
C ALA A 61 12.74 10.27 -2.68
N THR A 62 11.50 9.96 -2.28
CA THR A 62 11.20 8.87 -1.32
C THR A 62 11.33 7.49 -1.96
N HIS A 63 10.84 7.32 -3.19
CA HIS A 63 10.88 6.05 -3.91
C HIS A 63 12.15 5.87 -4.74
N ARG A 64 13.01 6.91 -4.83
CA ARG A 64 14.26 6.92 -5.61
C ARG A 64 14.03 6.56 -7.08
N THR A 65 13.08 7.26 -7.69
CA THR A 65 12.61 7.03 -9.05
C THR A 65 12.39 8.35 -9.80
N ASP A 66 11.84 8.30 -11.01
CA ASP A 66 11.48 9.48 -11.78
C ASP A 66 10.19 10.13 -11.22
N SER A 67 10.12 11.45 -11.21
CA SER A 67 8.92 12.19 -10.76
C SER A 67 7.68 11.90 -11.62
N ARG A 68 7.87 11.52 -12.89
CA ARG A 68 6.80 11.11 -13.81
C ARG A 68 6.08 9.85 -13.35
N ASP A 69 6.74 8.97 -12.58
CA ASP A 69 6.12 7.76 -12.07
C ASP A 69 4.93 8.04 -11.15
N PHE A 70 4.94 9.19 -10.43
CA PHE A 70 3.79 9.59 -9.62
C PHE A 70 2.52 9.78 -10.47
N ALA A 71 2.63 10.51 -11.59
CA ALA A 71 1.51 10.69 -12.51
C ALA A 71 1.07 9.35 -13.09
N THR A 72 2.01 8.52 -13.54
CA THR A 72 1.74 7.18 -14.08
C THR A 72 0.98 6.30 -13.09
N VAL A 73 1.36 6.31 -11.81
CA VAL A 73 0.67 5.55 -10.75
C VAL A 73 -0.76 6.04 -10.56
N MET A 74 -0.99 7.37 -10.52
CA MET A 74 -2.32 7.94 -10.36
C MET A 74 -3.21 7.63 -11.57
N GLU A 75 -2.68 7.75 -12.79
CA GLU A 75 -3.39 7.41 -14.04
C GLU A 75 -3.75 5.92 -14.11
N ASN A 76 -2.82 5.03 -13.79
CA ASN A 76 -3.04 3.59 -13.78
C ASN A 76 -4.12 3.21 -12.77
N MET A 77 -4.10 3.80 -11.57
CA MET A 77 -5.11 3.52 -10.56
C MET A 77 -6.47 4.09 -10.89
N ALA A 78 -6.55 5.28 -11.48
CA ALA A 78 -7.79 5.84 -11.99
C ALA A 78 -8.39 4.95 -13.10
N ALA A 79 -7.56 4.45 -14.00
CA ALA A 79 -7.98 3.50 -15.04
C ALA A 79 -8.47 2.18 -14.44
N ALA A 80 -7.77 1.63 -13.43
CA ALA A 80 -8.19 0.42 -12.71
C ALA A 80 -9.54 0.61 -12.01
N ALA A 81 -9.74 1.74 -11.32
CA ALA A 81 -11.01 2.09 -10.68
C ALA A 81 -12.16 2.20 -11.70
N SER A 82 -11.92 2.86 -12.83
CA SER A 82 -12.91 2.97 -13.91
C SER A 82 -13.27 1.61 -14.54
N ILE A 83 -12.28 0.72 -14.74
CA ILE A 83 -12.53 -0.65 -15.23
C ILE A 83 -13.37 -1.42 -14.21
N ARG A 84 -12.98 -1.39 -12.93
CA ARG A 84 -13.69 -2.05 -11.85
C ARG A 84 -15.16 -1.63 -11.79
N GLU A 85 -15.42 -0.33 -11.83
CA GLU A 85 -16.78 0.21 -11.79
C GLU A 85 -17.60 -0.23 -13.02
N LYS A 86 -17.06 -0.06 -14.23
CA LYS A 86 -17.75 -0.40 -15.47
C LYS A 86 -18.08 -1.88 -15.61
N GLU A 87 -17.21 -2.74 -15.08
CA GLU A 87 -17.35 -4.19 -15.19
C GLU A 87 -17.98 -4.81 -13.93
N GLY A 88 -18.34 -4.00 -12.91
CA GLY A 88 -18.98 -4.45 -11.66
C GLY A 88 -18.11 -5.40 -10.84
N LEU A 89 -16.79 -5.19 -10.82
CA LEU A 89 -15.82 -6.10 -10.17
C LEU A 89 -15.69 -5.78 -8.67
N ALA A 90 -15.47 -6.81 -7.87
CA ALA A 90 -15.41 -6.70 -6.41
C ALA A 90 -14.02 -6.38 -5.84
N CYS A 91 -12.99 -6.24 -6.66
CA CYS A 91 -11.62 -5.98 -6.22
C CYS A 91 -11.51 -4.66 -5.46
N ALA A 92 -11.05 -4.68 -4.21
CA ALA A 92 -10.78 -3.48 -3.46
C ALA A 92 -9.48 -2.81 -3.91
N LEU A 93 -9.52 -1.51 -4.17
CA LEU A 93 -8.37 -0.71 -4.59
C LEU A 93 -7.96 0.24 -3.49
N GLY A 94 -6.71 0.20 -3.06
CA GLY A 94 -6.25 1.06 -1.97
C GLY A 94 -4.82 1.52 -2.11
N PHE A 95 -4.49 2.49 -1.27
CA PHE A 95 -3.13 3.00 -1.14
C PHE A 95 -2.60 2.77 0.26
N GLN A 96 -1.29 2.64 0.37
CA GLN A 96 -0.59 2.58 1.65
C GLN A 96 0.58 3.54 1.64
N CYS A 97 0.66 4.35 2.69
CA CYS A 97 1.76 5.27 2.93
C CYS A 97 2.43 4.98 4.27
N ILE A 98 3.76 5.01 4.29
CA ILE A 98 4.54 5.10 5.52
C ILE A 98 4.62 6.57 5.88
N LEU A 99 4.17 6.94 7.09
CA LEU A 99 4.26 8.31 7.57
C LEU A 99 5.70 8.64 7.97
N LEU A 100 6.25 9.63 7.30
CA LEU A 100 7.59 10.15 7.52
C LEU A 100 7.52 11.68 7.77
N PRO A 101 8.51 12.29 8.45
CA PRO A 101 8.51 13.73 8.68
C PRO A 101 8.37 14.55 7.38
N GLU A 102 9.04 14.13 6.32
CA GLU A 102 9.07 14.82 5.04
C GLU A 102 7.77 14.74 4.25
N ASN A 103 6.92 13.72 4.47
CA ASN A 103 5.68 13.56 3.74
C ASN A 103 4.41 13.92 4.52
N ALA A 104 4.51 14.09 5.84
CA ALA A 104 3.35 14.29 6.71
C ALA A 104 2.42 15.44 6.26
N ALA A 105 3.01 16.55 5.80
CA ALA A 105 2.26 17.72 5.35
C ALA A 105 1.43 17.46 4.09
N ASP A 106 1.81 16.47 3.26
CA ASP A 106 1.16 16.17 1.99
C ASP A 106 0.04 15.13 2.13
N MET A 107 -0.07 14.48 3.28
CA MET A 107 -1.00 13.36 3.46
C MET A 107 -2.48 13.73 3.23
N PRO A 108 -2.98 14.90 3.65
CA PRO A 108 -4.35 15.30 3.31
C PRO A 108 -4.58 15.45 1.80
N ALA A 109 -3.63 16.05 1.10
CA ALA A 109 -3.70 16.18 -0.36
C ALA A 109 -3.62 14.81 -1.07
N LEU A 110 -2.81 13.89 -0.56
CA LEU A 110 -2.78 12.51 -1.05
C LEU A 110 -4.12 11.82 -0.81
N ALA A 111 -4.70 11.94 0.39
CA ALA A 111 -5.98 11.32 0.73
C ALA A 111 -7.11 11.81 -0.20
N ALA A 112 -7.22 13.14 -0.41
CA ALA A 112 -8.17 13.71 -1.34
C ALA A 112 -7.98 13.16 -2.78
N ARG A 113 -6.74 13.15 -3.27
CA ARG A 113 -6.41 12.64 -4.60
C ARG A 113 -6.76 11.16 -4.77
N VAL A 114 -6.41 10.34 -3.78
CA VAL A 114 -6.66 8.88 -3.78
C VAL A 114 -8.18 8.60 -3.75
N ARG A 115 -8.94 9.35 -2.96
CA ARG A 115 -10.40 9.32 -2.95
C ARG A 115 -10.98 9.67 -4.34
N ASP A 116 -10.54 10.80 -4.89
CA ASP A 116 -11.11 11.36 -6.13
C ASP A 116 -10.83 10.50 -7.36
N LEU A 117 -9.76 9.69 -7.36
CA LEU A 117 -9.49 8.71 -8.42
C LEU A 117 -10.33 7.42 -8.30
N GLY A 118 -11.13 7.27 -7.22
CA GLY A 118 -12.01 6.13 -7.02
C GLY A 118 -11.41 4.95 -6.27
N ALA A 119 -10.37 5.15 -5.46
CA ALA A 119 -9.90 4.11 -4.54
C ALA A 119 -10.84 3.98 -3.32
N ASP A 120 -10.80 2.83 -2.66
CA ASP A 120 -11.67 2.52 -1.51
C ASP A 120 -11.03 2.93 -0.19
N TYR A 121 -9.69 2.96 -0.12
CA TYR A 121 -9.03 3.31 1.13
C TYR A 121 -7.60 3.84 0.96
N LEU A 122 -7.18 4.59 1.99
CA LEU A 122 -5.77 4.96 2.22
C LEU A 122 -5.33 4.47 3.61
N VAL A 123 -4.30 3.66 3.67
CA VAL A 123 -3.67 3.22 4.93
C VAL A 123 -2.46 4.10 5.24
N ILE A 124 -2.45 4.72 6.41
CA ILE A 124 -1.28 5.42 6.96
C ILE A 124 -0.69 4.58 8.09
N LYS A 125 0.56 4.21 7.96
CA LYS A 125 1.25 3.36 8.94
C LYS A 125 2.60 3.95 9.36
N PRO A 126 3.13 3.57 10.56
CA PRO A 126 4.46 3.98 10.98
C PRO A 126 5.55 3.35 10.11
N TYR A 127 6.72 3.95 10.15
CA TYR A 127 7.96 3.32 9.73
C TYR A 127 8.20 2.03 10.53
N THR A 128 8.83 1.07 9.90
CA THR A 128 9.29 -0.18 10.55
C THR A 128 10.74 -0.41 10.16
N HIS A 129 11.62 -0.46 11.15
CA HIS A 129 13.03 -0.75 10.90
C HIS A 129 13.22 -2.24 10.61
N HIS A 130 13.88 -2.55 9.50
CA HIS A 130 14.32 -3.91 9.22
C HIS A 130 15.74 -4.11 9.77
N PRO A 131 16.02 -5.19 10.54
CA PRO A 131 17.34 -5.40 11.16
C PRO A 131 18.52 -5.40 10.19
N GLN A 132 18.31 -5.80 8.93
CA GLN A 132 19.32 -5.78 7.87
C GLN A 132 19.32 -4.48 7.06
N SER A 133 18.58 -3.44 7.47
CA SER A 133 18.60 -2.15 6.78
C SER A 133 20.01 -1.51 6.95
N PRO A 134 20.63 -1.03 5.85
CA PRO A 134 21.95 -0.39 5.93
C PRO A 134 21.91 0.99 6.60
N THR A 135 20.71 1.52 6.89
CA THR A 135 20.52 2.84 7.49
C THR A 135 19.46 2.81 8.57
N ASN A 136 19.62 3.63 9.60
CA ASN A 136 18.64 3.87 10.66
C ASN A 136 18.12 5.32 10.63
N ALA A 137 18.04 5.93 9.45
CA ALA A 137 17.69 7.35 9.29
C ALA A 137 16.35 7.73 9.96
N TYR A 138 15.46 6.77 10.14
CA TYR A 138 14.13 6.97 10.73
C TYR A 138 13.94 6.29 12.09
N GLY A 139 15.02 5.86 12.74
CA GLY A 139 14.97 5.16 14.03
C GLY A 139 14.37 5.99 15.17
N ASP A 140 14.55 7.30 15.09
CA ASP A 140 14.14 8.27 16.13
C ASP A 140 12.84 9.02 15.82
N ILE A 141 12.09 8.60 14.77
CA ILE A 141 10.78 9.19 14.50
C ILE A 141 9.85 8.94 15.70
N SER A 142 9.15 9.99 16.15
CA SER A 142 8.03 9.90 17.07
C SER A 142 6.72 10.24 16.37
N TYR A 143 5.67 9.53 16.74
CA TYR A 143 4.30 9.74 16.27
C TYR A 143 3.40 10.33 17.37
N ALA A 144 3.95 10.74 18.52
CA ALA A 144 3.20 11.26 19.65
C ALA A 144 2.27 12.43 19.29
N ASP A 145 2.74 13.33 18.42
CA ASP A 145 2.01 14.52 18.00
C ASP A 145 1.22 14.35 16.70
N SER A 146 1.05 13.09 16.24
CA SER A 146 0.41 12.82 14.95
C SER A 146 -1.12 12.80 14.97
N GLN A 147 -1.77 13.02 16.13
CA GLN A 147 -3.22 12.96 16.26
C GLN A 147 -3.94 14.02 15.42
N ALA A 148 -3.43 15.25 15.40
CA ALA A 148 -4.02 16.33 14.59
C ALA A 148 -4.02 15.99 13.08
N LEU A 149 -2.99 15.29 12.60
CA LEU A 149 -2.97 14.79 11.23
C LEU A 149 -4.02 13.68 11.02
N ALA A 150 -4.17 12.78 11.98
CA ALA A 150 -5.18 11.72 11.89
C ALA A 150 -6.60 12.31 11.80
N ASP A 151 -6.88 13.35 12.57
CA ASP A 151 -8.19 14.02 12.56
C ASP A 151 -8.46 14.72 11.22
N ARG A 152 -7.48 15.45 10.68
CA ARG A 152 -7.57 16.04 9.34
C ARG A 152 -7.77 15.01 8.24
N LEU A 153 -7.13 13.84 8.34
CA LEU A 153 -7.28 12.78 7.35
C LEU A 153 -8.66 12.14 7.39
N ARG A 154 -9.33 12.08 8.56
CA ARG A 154 -10.72 11.62 8.67
C ARG A 154 -11.70 12.54 7.95
N GLU A 155 -11.40 13.83 7.79
CA GLU A 155 -12.24 14.77 7.02
C GLU A 155 -12.36 14.37 5.54
N GLU A 156 -11.42 13.58 5.03
CA GLU A 156 -11.44 13.05 3.66
C GLU A 156 -12.29 11.78 3.50
N GLU A 157 -12.74 11.14 4.58
CA GLU A 157 -13.57 9.94 4.52
C GLU A 157 -14.94 10.23 3.89
N ARG A 158 -15.43 9.27 3.12
CA ARG A 158 -16.76 9.27 2.47
C ARG A 158 -17.37 7.88 2.60
N GLU A 159 -18.62 7.70 2.19
CA GLU A 159 -19.32 6.42 2.23
C GLU A 159 -18.51 5.29 1.55
N ASN A 160 -17.84 5.61 0.45
CA ASN A 160 -17.06 4.68 -0.36
C ASN A 160 -15.54 4.85 -0.26
N PHE A 161 -15.05 5.66 0.70
CA PHE A 161 -13.62 5.87 0.92
C PHE A 161 -13.28 6.01 2.40
N SER A 162 -12.33 5.21 2.88
CA SER A 162 -11.89 5.22 4.28
C SER A 162 -10.40 5.54 4.43
N VAL A 163 -10.05 6.19 5.54
CA VAL A 163 -8.65 6.41 5.94
C VAL A 163 -8.32 5.56 7.16
N VAL A 164 -7.49 4.56 6.96
CA VAL A 164 -7.05 3.65 8.01
C VAL A 164 -5.75 4.18 8.64
N TYR A 165 -5.90 5.05 9.64
CA TYR A 165 -4.76 5.56 10.39
C TYR A 165 -4.34 4.59 11.49
N ARG A 166 -3.16 3.97 11.37
CA ARG A 166 -2.67 2.88 12.23
C ARG A 166 -2.16 3.38 13.59
N SER A 167 -2.97 4.15 14.32
CA SER A 167 -2.61 4.76 15.62
C SER A 167 -2.06 3.77 16.64
N ALA A 168 -2.62 2.56 16.72
CA ALA A 168 -2.12 1.54 17.64
C ALA A 168 -0.69 1.08 17.28
N ALA A 169 -0.38 1.00 15.97
CA ALA A 169 0.96 0.66 15.51
C ALA A 169 1.95 1.81 15.77
N MET A 170 1.49 3.06 15.63
CA MET A 170 2.30 4.25 15.93
C MET A 170 2.65 4.33 17.41
N ARG A 171 1.67 4.16 18.30
CA ARG A 171 1.93 4.09 19.76
C ARG A 171 2.89 2.96 20.14
N ARG A 172 2.80 1.82 19.47
CA ARG A 172 3.72 0.70 19.67
C ARG A 172 5.14 1.05 19.24
N TRP A 173 5.28 1.74 18.12
CA TRP A 173 6.58 2.23 17.67
C TRP A 173 7.22 3.18 18.69
N ASP A 174 6.46 4.14 19.20
CA ASP A 174 6.95 5.13 20.17
C ASP A 174 7.29 4.47 21.53
N SER A 175 6.51 3.50 21.99
CA SER A 175 6.75 2.81 23.25
C SER A 175 7.97 1.89 23.24
N LYS A 176 8.46 1.52 22.04
CA LYS A 176 9.54 0.51 21.84
C LYS A 176 9.26 -0.83 22.54
N ALA A 177 8.05 -1.06 23.00
CA ALA A 177 7.64 -2.25 23.73
C ALA A 177 7.06 -3.32 22.82
N ALA A 178 7.44 -4.57 23.04
CA ALA A 178 6.74 -5.70 22.48
C ALA A 178 5.36 -5.82 23.15
N ALA A 179 4.29 -5.92 22.36
CA ALA A 179 2.93 -6.08 22.87
C ALA A 179 2.60 -7.53 23.26
N PHE A 180 3.54 -8.45 23.08
CA PHE A 180 3.33 -9.90 23.31
C PHE A 180 4.67 -10.57 23.60
N GLU A 181 4.63 -11.60 24.43
CA GLU A 181 5.78 -12.46 24.75
C GLU A 181 6.03 -13.52 23.66
N ARG A 182 4.98 -13.94 22.96
CA ARG A 182 5.03 -14.96 21.91
C ARG A 182 4.22 -14.54 20.71
N CYS A 183 4.83 -14.67 19.52
CA CYS A 183 4.11 -14.48 18.25
C CYS A 183 3.27 -15.72 17.93
N LEU A 184 1.95 -15.54 17.81
CA LEU A 184 1.01 -16.61 17.43
C LEU A 184 0.65 -16.60 15.95
N ALA A 185 1.31 -15.78 15.13
CA ALA A 185 1.03 -15.67 13.69
C ALA A 185 1.64 -16.81 12.87
N LEU A 186 2.72 -17.45 13.36
CA LEU A 186 3.46 -18.47 12.58
C LEU A 186 2.61 -19.61 12.03
N PRO A 187 1.59 -20.14 12.73
CA PRO A 187 0.72 -21.18 12.15
C PRO A 187 -0.17 -20.71 10.99
N PHE A 188 -0.34 -19.39 10.82
CA PHE A 188 -1.26 -18.78 9.85
C PHE A 188 -0.54 -17.96 8.78
N TRP A 189 0.78 -17.95 8.81
CA TRP A 189 1.58 -17.09 7.97
C TRP A 189 2.82 -17.83 7.45
N ALA A 190 3.06 -17.73 6.16
CA ALA A 190 4.33 -18.09 5.55
C ALA A 190 4.75 -17.00 4.57
N TYR A 191 6.03 -16.71 4.51
CA TYR A 191 6.62 -15.85 3.50
C TYR A 191 7.45 -16.71 2.55
N VAL A 192 7.19 -16.59 1.25
CA VAL A 192 7.96 -17.27 0.20
C VAL A 192 8.72 -16.20 -0.57
N ASP A 193 10.04 -16.31 -0.61
CA ASP A 193 10.90 -15.36 -1.33
C ASP A 193 11.01 -15.69 -2.83
N ALA A 194 11.77 -14.86 -3.58
CA ALA A 194 11.93 -15.02 -5.02
C ALA A 194 12.73 -16.29 -5.41
N GLU A 195 13.42 -16.91 -4.46
CA GLU A 195 14.17 -18.16 -4.64
C GLU A 195 13.37 -19.39 -4.18
N ALA A 196 12.07 -19.18 -3.85
CA ALA A 196 11.17 -20.18 -3.31
C ALA A 196 11.56 -20.73 -1.91
N ASN A 197 12.39 -20.01 -1.14
CA ASN A 197 12.61 -20.34 0.25
C ASN A 197 11.37 -19.93 1.07
N VAL A 198 11.00 -20.76 2.05
CA VAL A 198 9.84 -20.54 2.91
C VAL A 198 10.31 -20.06 4.29
N TRP A 199 9.76 -18.94 4.74
CA TRP A 199 10.09 -18.30 6.00
C TRP A 199 8.83 -18.15 6.86
N GLY A 200 8.99 -18.29 8.16
CA GLY A 200 7.89 -18.05 9.10
C GLY A 200 7.65 -16.56 9.38
N CYS A 201 8.64 -15.72 9.11
CA CYS A 201 8.54 -14.28 9.28
C CYS A 201 9.62 -13.59 8.44
#